data_c98511b1e4fff0f50880e33af560cb55
#
_entry.id   c98511b1e4fff0f50880e33af560cb55
#
_cell.length_a   1.000
_cell.length_b   1.000
_cell.length_c   1.000
_cell.angle_alpha   90.00
_cell.angle_beta   90.00
_cell.angle_gamma   90.00
#
_symmetry.space_group_name_H-M   'P 1'
#
loop_
_entity.id
_entity.type
_entity.pdbx_description
1 polymer ?
#
loop_
_entity_poly.entity_id
_entity_poly.type
_entity_poly.pdbx_seq_one_letter_code
_entity_poly.pdbx_strand_id
1 'polypeptide(L)'
;NMRGVDVSPWTAPLDDLFLAGPWIRLAIGDGGNEIGMGKLPPGLIGRTVPNGEKIACVTSCDRLVVAGVSNWGAYGLMAALAVARPDWAAKMATFLTAERDLAVTRATVDEAGAVDGVTAQREATVDGFGPEIHGPLIDELGRIARG
;
A
#
# COMPACT_ATOMS: atom_id res chain seq x y z
N ASN A 1 11.64 9.71 -5.43
CA ASN A 1 10.19 9.84 -5.59
C ASN A 1 9.76 9.56 -7.03
N MET A 2 8.43 9.50 -7.30
CA MET A 2 7.87 9.19 -8.64
C MET A 2 8.28 10.18 -9.75
N ARG A 3 8.82 11.33 -9.42
CA ARG A 3 9.39 12.29 -10.39
C ARG A 3 10.87 12.01 -10.69
N GLY A 4 11.46 10.94 -10.14
CA GLY A 4 12.87 10.59 -10.29
C GLY A 4 13.82 11.48 -9.50
N VAL A 5 13.30 12.25 -8.53
CA VAL A 5 14.15 13.06 -7.63
C VAL A 5 14.62 12.18 -6.49
N ASP A 6 15.93 12.21 -6.21
CA ASP A 6 16.51 11.53 -5.06
C ASP A 6 16.05 12.20 -3.76
N VAL A 7 15.38 11.43 -2.90
CA VAL A 7 14.88 11.87 -1.59
C VAL A 7 15.60 11.17 -0.43
N SER A 8 16.59 10.34 -0.71
CA SER A 8 17.35 9.60 0.31
C SER A 8 17.90 10.46 1.44
N PRO A 9 18.37 11.72 1.19
CA PRO A 9 18.84 12.58 2.27
C PRO A 9 17.78 12.98 3.31
N TRP A 10 16.50 12.81 2.98
CA TRP A 10 15.36 13.22 3.83
C TRP A 10 14.48 12.04 4.28
N THR A 11 14.88 10.81 3.94
CA THR A 11 14.10 9.60 4.28
C THR A 11 14.93 8.66 5.14
N ALA A 12 14.27 8.01 6.11
CA ALA A 12 14.90 6.98 6.91
C ALA A 12 15.19 5.73 6.05
N PRO A 13 16.30 5.00 6.30
CA PRO A 13 16.68 3.79 5.57
C PRO A 13 15.81 2.60 6.05
N LEU A 14 14.52 2.59 5.70
CA LEU A 14 13.57 1.55 6.10
C LEU A 14 13.93 0.18 5.52
N ASP A 15 14.69 0.12 4.44
CA ASP A 15 15.22 -1.11 3.86
C ASP A 15 16.05 -1.90 4.86
N ASP A 16 16.86 -1.23 5.67
CA ASP A 16 17.69 -1.86 6.70
C ASP A 16 16.82 -2.56 7.73
N LEU A 17 15.73 -1.91 8.17
CA LEU A 17 14.75 -2.51 9.08
C LEU A 17 14.04 -3.70 8.43
N PHE A 18 13.61 -3.56 7.18
CA PHE A 18 12.93 -4.61 6.43
C PHE A 18 13.79 -5.86 6.25
N LEU A 19 15.11 -5.69 6.10
CA LEU A 19 16.07 -6.76 5.87
C LEU A 19 16.70 -7.33 7.16
N ALA A 20 16.59 -6.64 8.30
CA ALA A 20 17.37 -6.92 9.51
C ALA A 20 17.07 -8.26 10.19
N GLY A 21 15.86 -8.80 10.04
CA GLY A 21 15.42 -9.96 10.81
C GLY A 21 15.18 -11.24 10.01
N PRO A 22 15.04 -12.38 10.69
CA PRO A 22 14.82 -13.69 10.07
C PRO A 22 13.34 -13.94 9.70
N TRP A 23 12.51 -12.92 9.69
CA TRP A 23 11.08 -13.01 9.35
C TRP A 23 10.84 -13.22 7.85
N ILE A 24 9.67 -13.78 7.52
CA ILE A 24 9.17 -13.77 6.15
C ILE A 24 8.75 -12.35 5.79
N ARG A 25 9.33 -11.81 4.73
CA ARG A 25 9.06 -10.46 4.23
C ARG A 25 7.94 -10.49 3.22
N LEU A 26 6.83 -9.86 3.56
CA LEU A 26 5.72 -9.64 2.66
C LEU A 26 5.69 -8.16 2.26
N ALA A 27 5.56 -7.89 0.99
CA ALA A 27 5.47 -6.54 0.45
C ALA A 27 4.22 -6.39 -0.40
N ILE A 28 3.72 -5.16 -0.48
CA ILE A 28 2.59 -4.76 -1.31
C ILE A 28 3.02 -3.53 -2.09
N GLY A 29 2.74 -3.47 -3.38
CA GLY A 29 3.09 -2.33 -4.21
C GLY A 29 2.24 -2.20 -5.46
N ASP A 30 2.29 -1.02 -6.08
CA ASP A 30 1.58 -0.65 -7.31
C ASP A 30 2.47 0.10 -8.30
N GLY A 31 3.33 1.00 -7.81
CA GLY A 31 4.13 1.92 -8.62
C GLY A 31 5.54 1.44 -8.95
N GLY A 32 6.05 0.42 -8.27
CA GLY A 32 7.40 -0.13 -8.49
C GLY A 32 8.49 0.44 -7.61
N ASN A 33 8.23 1.50 -6.85
CA ASN A 33 9.17 2.11 -5.91
C ASN A 33 9.00 1.65 -4.47
N GLU A 34 7.98 0.88 -4.17
CA GLU A 34 7.69 0.36 -2.84
C GLU A 34 8.68 -0.74 -2.47
N ILE A 35 9.04 -0.78 -1.20
CA ILE A 35 9.96 -1.78 -0.65
C ILE A 35 9.44 -3.20 -0.97
N GLY A 36 10.32 -4.06 -1.47
CA GLY A 36 9.99 -5.43 -1.88
C GLY A 36 9.67 -5.59 -3.37
N MET A 37 9.37 -4.51 -4.11
CA MET A 37 9.09 -4.56 -5.56
C MET A 37 10.32 -4.99 -6.39
N GLY A 38 11.52 -4.97 -5.81
CA GLY A 38 12.72 -5.60 -6.40
C GLY A 38 12.61 -7.10 -6.64
N LYS A 39 11.51 -7.74 -6.20
CA LYS A 39 11.16 -9.12 -6.55
C LYS A 39 10.66 -9.27 -8.00
N LEU A 40 10.19 -8.20 -8.62
CA LEU A 40 9.73 -8.23 -10.01
C LEU A 40 10.87 -8.53 -10.99
N PRO A 41 10.56 -9.06 -12.18
CA PRO A 41 11.60 -9.30 -13.21
C PRO A 41 12.41 -8.04 -13.51
N PRO A 42 13.74 -8.19 -13.66
CA PRO A 42 14.61 -7.05 -13.96
C PRO A 42 14.14 -6.21 -15.15
N GLY A 43 14.15 -4.90 -14.98
CA GLY A 43 13.75 -3.94 -16.01
C GLY A 43 12.24 -3.85 -16.28
N LEU A 44 11.39 -4.62 -15.60
CA LEU A 44 9.94 -4.53 -15.82
C LEU A 44 9.44 -3.11 -15.50
N ILE A 45 9.77 -2.59 -14.33
CA ILE A 45 9.36 -1.24 -13.89
C ILE A 45 9.86 -0.18 -14.87
N GLY A 46 11.12 -0.27 -15.32
CA GLY A 46 11.69 0.68 -16.29
C GLY A 46 10.94 0.71 -17.63
N ARG A 47 10.30 -0.40 -18.03
CA ARG A 47 9.54 -0.48 -19.28
C ARG A 47 8.07 -0.10 -19.14
N THR A 48 7.51 -0.10 -17.93
CA THR A 48 6.06 0.03 -17.70
C THR A 48 5.68 1.30 -16.97
N VAL A 49 6.61 1.89 -16.22
CA VAL A 49 6.33 3.04 -15.37
C VAL A 49 7.16 4.25 -15.81
N PRO A 50 6.58 5.45 -15.92
CA PRO A 50 7.34 6.67 -16.19
C PRO A 50 8.47 6.87 -15.18
N ASN A 51 9.68 7.14 -15.64
CA ASN A 51 10.91 7.22 -14.82
C ASN A 51 11.25 5.91 -14.08
N GLY A 52 10.66 4.78 -14.46
CA GLY A 52 10.79 3.51 -13.78
C GLY A 52 12.25 3.09 -13.52
N GLU A 53 13.17 3.38 -14.42
CA GLU A 53 14.60 3.10 -14.27
C GLU A 53 15.24 3.82 -13.07
N LYS A 54 14.70 5.01 -12.71
CA LYS A 54 15.22 5.84 -11.61
C LYS A 54 14.55 5.56 -10.28
N ILE A 55 13.31 5.06 -10.31
CA ILE A 55 12.49 4.89 -9.12
C ILE A 55 12.35 3.45 -8.66
N ALA A 56 12.67 2.48 -9.55
CA ALA A 56 12.49 1.06 -9.25
C ALA A 56 13.16 0.66 -7.94
N CYS A 57 12.39 0.06 -7.05
CA CYS A 57 12.92 -0.53 -5.85
C CYS A 57 13.83 -1.72 -6.18
N VAL A 58 14.99 -1.79 -5.57
CA VAL A 58 15.95 -2.91 -5.72
C VAL A 58 15.82 -3.94 -4.59
N THR A 59 15.21 -3.55 -3.47
CA THR A 59 15.00 -4.43 -2.32
C THR A 59 13.93 -5.46 -2.63
N SER A 60 14.28 -6.74 -2.50
CA SER A 60 13.37 -7.87 -2.75
C SER A 60 12.68 -8.34 -1.48
N CYS A 61 11.61 -9.12 -1.64
CA CYS A 61 10.84 -9.74 -0.55
C CYS A 61 10.58 -11.24 -0.81
N ASP A 62 10.09 -11.95 0.20
CA ASP A 62 9.73 -13.38 0.07
C ASP A 62 8.38 -13.56 -0.61
N ARG A 63 7.44 -12.66 -0.36
CA ARG A 63 6.08 -12.64 -0.94
C ARG A 63 5.73 -11.23 -1.37
N LEU A 64 5.26 -11.09 -2.61
CA LEU A 64 4.85 -9.82 -3.19
C LEU A 64 3.39 -9.88 -3.61
N VAL A 65 2.62 -8.89 -3.20
CA VAL A 65 1.27 -8.58 -3.67
C VAL A 65 1.37 -7.34 -4.56
N VAL A 66 0.92 -7.45 -5.81
CA VAL A 66 0.83 -6.31 -6.72
C VAL A 66 -0.65 -5.95 -6.88
N ALA A 67 -0.99 -4.70 -6.71
CA ALA A 67 -2.36 -4.19 -6.82
C ALA A 67 -2.37 -2.93 -7.68
N GLY A 68 -3.55 -2.46 -8.07
CA GLY A 68 -3.69 -1.18 -8.77
C GLY A 68 -3.53 0.02 -7.85
N VAL A 69 -3.80 -0.18 -6.55
CA VAL A 69 -3.55 0.75 -5.44
C VAL A 69 -3.03 -0.08 -4.28
N SER A 70 -1.93 0.28 -3.67
CA SER A 70 -1.28 -0.50 -2.60
C SER A 70 -2.20 -0.71 -1.39
N ASN A 71 -2.99 0.31 -1.03
CA ASN A 71 -4.00 0.22 0.02
C ASN A 71 -5.03 -0.87 -0.25
N TRP A 72 -5.50 -1.00 -1.50
CA TRP A 72 -6.45 -2.06 -1.88
C TRP A 72 -5.82 -3.44 -1.76
N GLY A 73 -4.54 -3.58 -2.13
CA GLY A 73 -3.78 -4.81 -1.92
C GLY A 73 -3.69 -5.18 -0.44
N ALA A 74 -3.48 -4.20 0.44
CA ALA A 74 -3.42 -4.40 1.88
C ALA A 74 -4.77 -4.84 2.46
N TYR A 75 -5.86 -4.17 2.09
CA TYR A 75 -7.22 -4.55 2.51
C TYR A 75 -7.62 -5.92 1.94
N GLY A 76 -7.29 -6.21 0.68
CA GLY A 76 -7.52 -7.54 0.08
C GLY A 76 -6.77 -8.65 0.81
N LEU A 77 -5.52 -8.41 1.18
CA LEU A 77 -4.73 -9.35 1.99
C LEU A 77 -5.36 -9.55 3.38
N MET A 78 -5.81 -8.47 4.02
CA MET A 78 -6.49 -8.54 5.31
C MET A 78 -7.78 -9.37 5.23
N ALA A 79 -8.60 -9.17 4.19
CA ALA A 79 -9.81 -9.97 3.96
C ALA A 79 -9.47 -11.46 3.73
N ALA A 80 -8.45 -11.74 2.92
CA ALA A 80 -8.00 -13.11 2.68
C ALA A 80 -7.50 -13.80 3.94
N LEU A 81 -6.77 -13.08 4.80
CA LEU A 81 -6.33 -13.58 6.10
C LEU A 81 -7.51 -13.84 7.05
N ALA A 82 -8.53 -13.00 7.05
CA ALA A 82 -9.74 -13.20 7.84
C ALA A 82 -10.47 -14.48 7.42
N VAL A 83 -10.59 -14.73 6.12
CA VAL A 83 -11.18 -15.98 5.58
C VAL A 83 -10.33 -17.20 5.95
N ALA A 84 -9.01 -17.11 5.83
CA ALA A 84 -8.09 -18.21 6.15
C ALA A 84 -7.93 -18.47 7.66
N ARG A 85 -8.23 -17.47 8.49
CA ARG A 85 -8.07 -17.50 9.95
C ARG A 85 -9.35 -17.00 10.63
N PRO A 86 -10.36 -17.86 10.75
CA PRO A 86 -11.65 -17.49 11.36
C PRO A 86 -11.53 -16.94 12.79
N ASP A 87 -10.50 -17.35 13.53
CA ASP A 87 -10.17 -16.82 14.86
C ASP A 87 -9.78 -15.33 14.84
N TRP A 88 -9.35 -14.79 13.68
CA TRP A 88 -8.99 -13.40 13.47
C TRP A 88 -10.09 -12.59 12.77
N ALA A 89 -11.02 -13.28 12.11
CA ALA A 89 -12.01 -12.68 11.22
C ALA A 89 -12.77 -11.52 11.87
N ALA A 90 -13.32 -11.73 13.05
CA ALA A 90 -14.10 -10.72 13.77
C ALA A 90 -13.29 -9.43 14.02
N LYS A 91 -12.02 -9.58 14.43
CA LYS A 91 -11.13 -8.43 14.66
C LYS A 91 -10.75 -7.74 13.36
N MET A 92 -10.38 -8.49 12.33
CA MET A 92 -9.99 -7.93 11.04
C MET A 92 -11.15 -7.20 10.36
N ALA A 93 -12.35 -7.75 10.44
CA ALA A 93 -13.55 -7.14 9.88
C ALA A 93 -13.88 -5.75 10.48
N THR A 94 -13.45 -5.45 11.71
CA THR A 94 -13.64 -4.11 12.30
C THR A 94 -12.80 -3.03 11.63
N PHE A 95 -11.76 -3.41 10.90
CA PHE A 95 -10.91 -2.48 10.16
C PHE A 95 -11.33 -2.35 8.69
N LEU A 96 -12.12 -3.28 8.17
CA LEU A 96 -12.57 -3.34 6.78
C LEU A 96 -13.94 -2.67 6.63
N THR A 97 -13.97 -1.35 6.85
CA THR A 97 -15.15 -0.51 6.65
C THR A 97 -14.75 0.81 5.99
N ALA A 98 -15.60 1.32 5.09
CA ALA A 98 -15.42 2.61 4.44
C ALA A 98 -15.31 3.76 5.45
N GLU A 99 -16.11 3.71 6.54
CA GLU A 99 -16.07 4.71 7.60
C GLU A 99 -14.70 4.80 8.27
N ARG A 100 -14.09 3.65 8.59
CA ARG A 100 -12.79 3.61 9.25
C ARG A 100 -11.66 4.06 8.32
N ASP A 101 -11.69 3.62 7.07
CA ASP A 101 -10.71 4.06 6.07
C ASP A 101 -10.75 5.57 5.91
N LEU A 102 -11.93 6.15 5.73
CA LEU A 102 -12.11 7.59 5.61
C LEU A 102 -11.64 8.34 6.87
N ALA A 103 -11.93 7.80 8.07
CA ALA A 103 -11.48 8.41 9.32
C ALA A 103 -9.95 8.45 9.42
N VAL A 104 -9.27 7.35 9.05
CA VAL A 104 -7.80 7.28 9.05
C VAL A 104 -7.21 8.22 8.00
N THR A 105 -7.74 8.22 6.78
CA THR A 105 -7.25 9.08 5.69
C THR A 105 -7.42 10.56 6.05
N ARG A 106 -8.58 10.95 6.61
CA ARG A 106 -8.80 12.32 7.09
C ARG A 106 -7.84 12.71 8.20
N ALA A 107 -7.66 11.87 9.23
CA ALA A 107 -6.70 12.17 10.29
C ALA A 107 -5.28 12.33 9.75
N THR A 108 -4.88 11.51 8.79
CA THR A 108 -3.57 11.61 8.14
C THR A 108 -3.39 12.95 7.41
N VAL A 109 -4.43 13.44 6.74
CA VAL A 109 -4.42 14.73 6.03
C VAL A 109 -4.53 15.91 7.00
N ASP A 110 -5.50 15.86 7.91
CA ASP A 110 -5.87 17.02 8.72
C ASP A 110 -4.90 17.23 9.89
N GLU A 111 -4.48 16.16 10.56
CA GLU A 111 -3.65 16.21 11.76
C GLU A 111 -2.16 16.06 11.43
N ALA A 112 -1.79 15.14 10.51
CA ALA A 112 -0.39 14.91 10.14
C ALA A 112 0.07 15.74 8.94
N GLY A 113 -0.82 16.45 8.26
CA GLY A 113 -0.47 17.33 7.14
C GLY A 113 -0.06 16.60 5.86
N ALA A 114 -0.45 15.32 5.72
CA ALA A 114 -0.16 14.56 4.52
C ALA A 114 -0.83 15.12 3.26
N VAL A 115 -0.26 14.81 2.12
CA VAL A 115 -0.81 15.09 0.80
C VAL A 115 -0.90 13.79 0.01
N ASP A 116 -1.87 13.70 -0.87
CA ASP A 116 -1.97 12.60 -1.82
C ASP A 116 -0.76 12.59 -2.76
N GLY A 117 -0.10 11.45 -2.89
CA GLY A 117 1.15 11.32 -3.65
C GLY A 117 0.99 11.53 -5.16
N VAL A 118 -0.20 11.33 -5.70
CA VAL A 118 -0.52 11.48 -7.12
C VAL A 118 -0.99 12.89 -7.42
N THR A 119 -1.99 13.40 -6.68
CA THR A 119 -2.56 14.73 -6.92
C THR A 119 -1.73 15.86 -6.32
N ALA A 120 -0.90 15.57 -5.33
CA ALA A 120 -0.19 16.54 -4.50
C ALA A 120 -1.12 17.52 -3.77
N GLN A 121 -2.38 17.14 -3.57
CA GLN A 121 -3.38 17.93 -2.86
C GLN A 121 -3.55 17.43 -1.43
N ARG A 122 -3.94 18.34 -0.54
CA ARG A 122 -4.27 18.05 0.85
C ARG A 122 -5.76 17.66 0.95
N GLU A 123 -6.05 16.48 0.43
CA GLU A 123 -7.40 15.93 0.33
C GLU A 123 -7.42 14.49 0.84
N ALA A 124 -8.57 14.04 1.34
CA ALA A 124 -8.74 12.67 1.83
C ALA A 124 -8.97 11.70 0.65
N THR A 125 -7.96 11.62 -0.22
CA THR A 125 -7.87 10.71 -1.37
C THR A 125 -6.68 9.77 -1.19
N VAL A 126 -6.66 8.68 -1.95
CA VAL A 126 -5.54 7.75 -2.05
C VAL A 126 -5.27 7.50 -3.52
N ASP A 127 -4.07 7.81 -3.99
CA ASP A 127 -3.67 7.75 -5.40
C ASP A 127 -4.62 8.52 -6.34
N GLY A 128 -5.18 9.62 -5.87
CA GLY A 128 -6.14 10.45 -6.59
C GLY A 128 -7.58 9.96 -6.56
N PHE A 129 -7.85 8.82 -5.93
CA PHE A 129 -9.21 8.30 -5.78
C PHE A 129 -9.84 8.78 -4.47
N GLY A 130 -11.10 9.19 -4.52
CA GLY A 130 -11.87 9.62 -3.36
C GLY A 130 -12.59 8.48 -2.64
N PRO A 131 -13.23 8.78 -1.50
CA PRO A 131 -13.92 7.79 -0.68
C PRO A 131 -15.09 7.11 -1.41
N GLU A 132 -15.65 7.72 -2.44
CA GLU A 132 -16.70 7.15 -3.29
C GLU A 132 -16.20 5.95 -4.13
N ILE A 133 -14.89 5.85 -4.36
CA ILE A 133 -14.26 4.72 -5.04
C ILE A 133 -13.75 3.70 -4.01
N HIS A 134 -13.07 4.16 -2.97
CA HIS A 134 -12.51 3.26 -1.94
C HIS A 134 -13.57 2.60 -1.08
N GLY A 135 -14.56 3.37 -0.64
CA GLY A 135 -15.55 2.93 0.33
C GLY A 135 -16.26 1.64 -0.08
N PRO A 136 -16.91 1.59 -1.26
CA PRO A 136 -17.60 0.38 -1.71
C PRO A 136 -16.71 -0.85 -1.82
N LEU A 137 -15.45 -0.69 -2.23
CA LEU A 137 -14.49 -1.79 -2.32
C LEU A 137 -14.15 -2.33 -0.93
N ILE A 138 -13.87 -1.44 0.03
CA ILE A 138 -13.48 -1.84 1.39
C ILE A 138 -14.67 -2.49 2.11
N ASP A 139 -15.87 -1.96 1.95
CA ASP A 139 -17.08 -2.55 2.54
C ASP A 139 -17.36 -3.96 1.98
N GLU A 140 -17.14 -4.17 0.68
CA GLU A 140 -17.27 -5.49 0.06
C GLU A 140 -16.21 -6.48 0.59
N LEU A 141 -14.97 -6.05 0.73
CA LEU A 141 -13.92 -6.86 1.35
C LEU A 141 -14.27 -7.19 2.81
N GLY A 142 -14.84 -6.23 3.54
CA GLY A 142 -15.35 -6.46 4.88
C GLY A 142 -16.50 -7.46 4.94
N ARG A 143 -17.40 -7.43 3.94
CA ARG A 143 -18.48 -8.42 3.81
C ARG A 143 -17.92 -9.83 3.58
N ILE A 144 -16.95 -9.97 2.68
CA ILE A 144 -16.26 -11.24 2.41
C ILE A 144 -15.56 -11.77 3.65
N ALA A 145 -14.89 -10.89 4.41
CA ALA A 145 -14.17 -11.26 5.63
C ALA A 145 -15.09 -11.78 6.76
N ARG A 146 -16.36 -11.41 6.73
CA ARG A 146 -17.37 -11.86 7.72
C ARG A 146 -18.07 -13.16 7.34
N GLY A 147 -18.01 -13.59 6.09
CA GLY A 147 -18.68 -14.78 5.55
C GLY A 147 -20.09 -14.49 5.06
#